data_cb5ebc7da9b56bd8286d5e8f0b676dee
#
_entry.id   cb5ebc7da9b56bd8286d5e8f0b676dee
#
_cell.length_a   1.000
_cell.length_b   1.000
_cell.length_c   1.000
_cell.angle_alpha   90.00
_cell.angle_beta   90.00
_cell.angle_gamma   90.00
#
_symmetry.space_group_name_H-M   'P 1'
#
loop_
_entity.id
_entity.type
_entity.pdbx_description
1 polymer ?
#
loop_
_entity_poly.entity_id
_entity_poly.type
_entity_poly.pdbx_seq_one_letter_code
_entity_poly.pdbx_strand_id
1 'polypeptide(L)'
;MALKSTIFKASVEIADMDRGLYATHALTLARHPSETDERMLVRLLAFALNVPADDGDGALLLARGLADTDEPDLWQHSLDGRLRHWVEVGQPADERRLAKACGRADRVTLYCYSAAAAIWWAGIAPKLARLNNLAVWQVPAAQSQALAALAARTMQLQFTVQDGQLWVGDGERSVEVHPLALKAAPPNSFR
;
A
#
# COMPACT_ATOMS: atom_id res chain seq x y z
N MET A 1 14.40 -17.81 20.06
CA MET A 1 12.98 -17.50 20.32
C MET A 1 12.43 -16.75 19.12
N ALA A 2 11.34 -17.21 18.50
CA ALA A 2 10.70 -16.47 17.42
C ALA A 2 10.13 -15.16 17.96
N LEU A 3 10.47 -14.04 17.34
CA LEU A 3 9.93 -12.72 17.69
C LEU A 3 8.43 -12.71 17.40
N LYS A 4 7.63 -12.45 18.41
CA LYS A 4 6.16 -12.50 18.31
C LYS A 4 5.62 -11.19 17.73
N SER A 5 4.82 -11.28 16.66
CA SER A 5 4.13 -10.13 16.10
C SER A 5 3.17 -9.50 17.11
N THR A 6 3.04 -8.19 17.01
CA THR A 6 2.10 -7.41 17.81
C THR A 6 0.83 -7.15 17.01
N ILE A 7 -0.32 -7.48 17.61
CA ILE A 7 -1.62 -7.30 16.95
C ILE A 7 -2.12 -5.86 17.14
N PHE A 8 -2.48 -5.23 16.04
CA PHE A 8 -3.16 -3.95 15.95
C PHE A 8 -4.53 -4.14 15.28
N LYS A 9 -5.49 -3.30 15.62
CA LYS A 9 -6.81 -3.27 14.99
C LYS A 9 -7.03 -1.90 14.37
N ALA A 10 -7.58 -1.86 13.18
CA ALA A 10 -7.92 -0.61 12.51
C ALA A 10 -9.33 -0.71 11.90
N SER A 11 -10.20 0.23 12.24
CA SER A 11 -11.38 0.55 11.45
C SER A 11 -10.97 1.60 10.43
N VAL A 12 -11.06 1.25 9.15
CA VAL A 12 -10.65 2.09 8.01
C VAL A 12 -11.92 2.52 7.29
N GLU A 13 -12.30 3.77 7.47
CA GLU A 13 -13.40 4.41 6.76
C GLU A 13 -12.85 5.14 5.53
N ILE A 14 -13.38 4.84 4.37
CA ILE A 14 -12.93 5.37 3.08
C ILE A 14 -14.05 6.18 2.46
N ALA A 15 -13.77 7.45 2.14
CA ALA A 15 -14.59 8.32 1.34
C ALA A 15 -13.75 8.81 0.15
N ASP A 16 -13.70 8.01 -0.91
CA ASP A 16 -12.97 8.33 -2.14
C ASP A 16 -13.95 8.82 -3.19
N MET A 17 -14.04 10.14 -3.31
CA MET A 17 -14.97 10.80 -4.22
C MET A 17 -14.53 10.66 -5.68
N ASP A 18 -13.20 10.53 -5.92
CA ASP A 18 -12.66 10.39 -7.26
C ASP A 18 -12.99 9.04 -7.88
N ARG A 19 -13.07 7.98 -7.06
CA ARG A 19 -13.49 6.64 -7.47
C ARG A 19 -14.98 6.35 -7.21
N GLY A 20 -15.68 7.25 -6.49
CA GLY A 20 -17.05 7.01 -6.03
C GLY A 20 -17.16 5.86 -5.01
N LEU A 21 -16.10 5.64 -4.21
CA LEU A 21 -16.00 4.54 -3.25
C LEU A 21 -16.22 5.03 -1.83
N TYR A 22 -17.24 4.47 -1.18
CA TYR A 22 -17.57 4.71 0.23
C TYR A 22 -17.66 3.35 0.94
N ALA A 23 -16.71 3.08 1.83
CA ALA A 23 -16.63 1.78 2.50
C ALA A 23 -15.99 1.88 3.88
N THR A 24 -16.31 0.92 4.75
CA THR A 24 -15.67 0.75 6.06
C THR A 24 -15.15 -0.67 6.19
N HIS A 25 -13.87 -0.81 6.55
CA HIS A 25 -13.20 -2.09 6.70
C HIS A 25 -12.64 -2.25 8.11
N ALA A 26 -12.95 -3.37 8.77
CA ALA A 26 -12.34 -3.77 10.03
C ALA A 26 -11.10 -4.64 9.74
N LEU A 27 -9.92 -4.10 9.99
CA LEU A 27 -8.66 -4.77 9.70
C LEU A 27 -7.95 -5.22 10.98
N THR A 28 -7.31 -6.39 10.92
CA THR A 28 -6.39 -6.86 11.95
C THR A 28 -5.00 -6.99 11.35
N LEU A 29 -4.05 -6.23 11.91
CA LEU A 29 -2.67 -6.20 11.44
C LEU A 29 -1.77 -6.96 12.42
N ALA A 30 -1.04 -7.95 11.92
CA ALA A 30 0.08 -8.56 12.65
C ALA A 30 1.35 -7.77 12.33
N ARG A 31 1.68 -6.77 13.17
CA ARG A 31 2.89 -5.96 12.98
C ARG A 31 4.12 -6.79 13.33
N HIS A 32 5.01 -6.97 12.35
CA HIS A 32 6.30 -7.62 12.58
C HIS A 32 7.13 -6.82 13.58
N PRO A 33 7.95 -7.45 14.45
CA PRO A 33 8.77 -6.74 15.45
C PRO A 33 9.72 -5.69 14.88
N SER A 34 10.17 -5.85 13.64
CA SER A 34 11.00 -4.88 12.92
C SER A 34 10.21 -3.83 12.14
N GLU A 35 8.88 -3.92 12.11
CA GLU A 35 8.03 -2.96 11.41
C GLU A 35 7.83 -1.70 12.25
N THR A 36 8.07 -0.53 11.66
CA THR A 36 7.82 0.76 12.31
C THR A 36 6.33 1.14 12.23
N ASP A 37 5.89 2.06 13.09
CA ASP A 37 4.54 2.64 13.01
C ASP A 37 4.32 3.34 11.66
N GLU A 38 5.34 4.05 11.16
CA GLU A 38 5.33 4.67 9.84
C GLU A 38 5.00 3.66 8.73
N ARG A 39 5.71 2.53 8.68
CA ARG A 39 5.47 1.49 7.67
C ARG A 39 4.07 0.90 7.79
N MET A 40 3.61 0.64 9.01
CA MET A 40 2.27 0.12 9.27
C MET A 40 1.19 1.07 8.77
N LEU A 41 1.33 2.38 9.01
CA LEU A 41 0.38 3.39 8.52
C LEU A 41 0.43 3.53 7.00
N VAL A 42 1.61 3.42 6.37
CA VAL A 42 1.71 3.39 4.89
C VAL A 42 1.06 2.13 4.31
N ARG A 43 1.07 0.97 5.01
CA ARG A 43 0.30 -0.22 4.60
C ARG A 43 -1.20 0.03 4.64
N LEU A 44 -1.71 0.71 5.66
CA LEU A 44 -3.13 1.08 5.73
C LEU A 44 -3.51 2.10 4.65
N LEU A 45 -2.63 3.06 4.37
CA LEU A 45 -2.76 3.98 3.24
C LEU A 45 -2.83 3.21 1.91
N ALA A 46 -1.91 2.28 1.70
CA ALA A 46 -1.89 1.45 0.50
C ALA A 46 -3.16 0.60 0.37
N PHE A 47 -3.71 0.09 1.49
CA PHE A 47 -5.00 -0.60 1.51
C PHE A 47 -6.12 0.33 1.03
N ALA A 48 -6.27 1.50 1.64
CA ALA A 48 -7.35 2.45 1.33
C ALA A 48 -7.33 2.90 -0.14
N LEU A 49 -6.13 3.11 -0.70
CA LEU A 49 -5.95 3.54 -2.08
C LEU A 49 -6.16 2.42 -3.13
N ASN A 50 -6.11 1.14 -2.72
CA ASN A 50 -6.15 0.01 -3.66
C ASN A 50 -7.31 -0.96 -3.42
N VAL A 51 -8.06 -0.82 -2.33
CA VAL A 51 -9.24 -1.65 -2.11
C VAL A 51 -10.23 -1.48 -3.27
N PRO A 52 -10.75 -2.58 -3.85
CA PRO A 52 -11.72 -2.51 -4.93
C PRO A 52 -13.07 -1.99 -4.43
N ALA A 53 -13.93 -1.57 -5.35
CA ALA A 53 -15.28 -1.11 -5.03
C ALA A 53 -16.19 -2.24 -4.51
N ASP A 54 -15.91 -3.47 -4.93
CA ASP A 54 -16.57 -4.68 -4.47
C ASP A 54 -15.58 -5.86 -4.50
N ASP A 55 -15.95 -6.95 -3.85
CA ASP A 55 -15.15 -8.16 -3.77
C ASP A 55 -15.50 -9.20 -4.87
N GLY A 56 -16.24 -8.80 -5.91
CA GLY A 56 -16.68 -9.71 -6.97
C GLY A 56 -15.53 -10.40 -7.70
N ASP A 57 -14.38 -9.75 -7.80
CA ASP A 57 -13.13 -10.32 -8.35
C ASP A 57 -12.09 -10.63 -7.24
N GLY A 58 -12.56 -10.86 -6.01
CA GLY A 58 -11.77 -11.14 -4.82
C GLY A 58 -11.41 -9.91 -3.97
N ALA A 59 -11.35 -10.11 -2.66
CA ALA A 59 -11.01 -9.07 -1.69
C ALA A 59 -9.53 -8.73 -1.69
N LEU A 60 -9.19 -7.45 -1.44
CA LEU A 60 -7.82 -7.05 -1.11
C LEU A 60 -7.54 -7.38 0.36
N LEU A 61 -6.54 -8.21 0.61
CA LEU A 61 -6.20 -8.70 1.93
C LEU A 61 -4.80 -8.28 2.37
N LEU A 62 -4.62 -8.08 3.67
CA LEU A 62 -3.30 -7.96 4.29
C LEU A 62 -2.60 -9.32 4.23
N ALA A 63 -1.38 -9.34 3.69
CA ALA A 63 -0.52 -10.51 3.65
C ALA A 63 0.58 -10.40 4.72
N ARG A 64 1.52 -11.35 4.75
CA ARG A 64 2.54 -11.41 5.80
C ARG A 64 3.64 -10.37 5.66
N GLY A 65 3.84 -9.82 4.47
CA GLY A 65 4.81 -8.75 4.22
C GLY A 65 6.22 -9.09 4.74
N LEU A 66 6.70 -8.33 5.72
CA LEU A 66 8.03 -8.54 6.31
C LEU A 66 8.27 -9.91 6.95
N ALA A 67 7.21 -10.63 7.31
CA ALA A 67 7.33 -11.96 7.93
C ALA A 67 7.56 -13.07 6.89
N ASP A 68 7.33 -12.80 5.61
CA ASP A 68 7.51 -13.75 4.52
C ASP A 68 8.00 -13.04 3.26
N THR A 69 9.21 -13.40 2.81
CA THR A 69 9.84 -12.78 1.64
C THR A 69 9.16 -13.11 0.30
N ASP A 70 8.31 -14.14 0.28
CA ASP A 70 7.58 -14.55 -0.92
C ASP A 70 6.15 -13.97 -0.99
N GLU A 71 5.73 -13.24 0.04
CA GLU A 71 4.46 -12.54 0.10
C GLU A 71 4.63 -11.02 0.06
N PRO A 72 3.67 -10.27 -0.52
CA PRO A 72 3.62 -8.81 -0.44
C PRO A 72 3.12 -8.31 0.91
N ASP A 73 2.88 -7.01 1.01
CA ASP A 73 2.16 -6.41 2.15
C ASP A 73 0.65 -6.60 2.03
N LEU A 74 0.12 -6.51 0.80
CA LEU A 74 -1.27 -6.80 0.49
C LEU A 74 -1.35 -7.53 -0.85
N TRP A 75 -2.35 -8.36 -1.00
CA TRP A 75 -2.67 -9.02 -2.26
C TRP A 75 -4.17 -9.19 -2.48
N GLN A 76 -4.54 -9.29 -3.73
CA GLN A 76 -5.88 -9.67 -4.17
C GLN A 76 -5.77 -10.91 -5.05
N HIS A 77 -6.50 -11.95 -4.71
CA HIS A 77 -6.67 -13.11 -5.57
C HIS A 77 -8.10 -13.14 -6.07
N SER A 78 -8.29 -13.45 -7.35
CA SER A 78 -9.61 -13.76 -7.88
C SER A 78 -10.17 -15.04 -7.29
N LEU A 79 -11.45 -15.29 -7.50
CA LEU A 79 -12.14 -16.48 -6.97
C LEU A 79 -11.58 -17.80 -7.52
N ASP A 80 -10.95 -17.79 -8.69
CA ASP A 80 -10.24 -18.92 -9.29
C ASP A 80 -8.77 -19.04 -8.83
N GLY A 81 -8.32 -18.18 -7.91
CA GLY A 81 -6.99 -18.20 -7.30
C GLY A 81 -5.91 -17.45 -8.08
N ARG A 82 -6.24 -16.74 -9.16
CA ARG A 82 -5.28 -15.91 -9.90
C ARG A 82 -4.88 -14.69 -9.08
N LEU A 83 -3.57 -14.37 -9.02
CA LEU A 83 -3.07 -13.21 -8.33
C LEU A 83 -3.33 -11.94 -9.17
N ARG A 84 -4.35 -11.19 -8.77
CA ARG A 84 -4.80 -9.98 -9.48
C ARG A 84 -3.94 -8.78 -9.14
N HIS A 85 -3.67 -8.58 -7.86
CA HIS A 85 -2.93 -7.41 -7.40
C HIS A 85 -1.91 -7.78 -6.32
N TRP A 86 -0.69 -7.34 -6.51
CA TRP A 86 0.43 -7.40 -5.55
C TRP A 86 0.75 -5.98 -5.11
N VAL A 87 0.62 -5.68 -3.83
CA VAL A 87 0.95 -4.35 -3.27
C VAL A 87 2.09 -4.49 -2.27
N GLU A 88 3.13 -3.73 -2.48
CA GLU A 88 4.34 -3.72 -1.66
C GLU A 88 4.58 -2.35 -1.06
N VAL A 89 5.07 -2.31 0.18
CA VAL A 89 5.37 -1.09 0.93
C VAL A 89 6.84 -1.08 1.34
N GLY A 90 7.53 0.02 1.08
CA GLY A 90 8.95 0.20 1.34
C GLY A 90 9.78 0.17 0.08
N GLN A 91 11.12 0.19 0.24
CA GLN A 91 12.06 0.06 -0.85
C GLN A 91 12.61 -1.37 -0.87
N PRO A 92 12.28 -2.18 -1.90
CA PRO A 92 12.89 -3.49 -2.04
C PRO A 92 14.39 -3.37 -2.27
N ALA A 93 15.14 -4.37 -1.81
CA ALA A 93 16.60 -4.36 -1.89
C ALA A 93 17.11 -4.35 -3.34
N ASP A 94 16.39 -5.00 -4.27
CA ASP A 94 16.74 -5.01 -5.68
C ASP A 94 15.49 -5.04 -6.58
N GLU A 95 15.71 -4.76 -7.86
CA GLU A 95 14.68 -4.76 -8.89
C GLU A 95 14.10 -6.15 -9.20
N ARG A 96 14.82 -7.23 -8.87
CA ARG A 96 14.40 -8.61 -9.17
C ARG A 96 13.11 -8.97 -8.44
N ARG A 97 12.94 -8.46 -7.22
CA ARG A 97 11.71 -8.67 -6.46
C ARG A 97 10.50 -8.10 -7.20
N LEU A 98 10.60 -6.89 -7.72
CA LEU A 98 9.53 -6.25 -8.51
C LEU A 98 9.30 -6.97 -9.83
N ALA A 99 10.37 -7.39 -10.53
CA ALA A 99 10.25 -8.17 -11.76
C ALA A 99 9.56 -9.52 -11.52
N LYS A 100 9.92 -10.23 -10.42
CA LYS A 100 9.26 -11.48 -10.02
C LYS A 100 7.78 -11.25 -9.71
N ALA A 101 7.44 -10.19 -8.98
CA ALA A 101 6.05 -9.83 -8.67
C ALA A 101 5.25 -9.55 -9.95
N CYS A 102 5.81 -8.77 -10.89
CA CYS A 102 5.18 -8.48 -12.17
C CYS A 102 4.95 -9.71 -13.06
N GLY A 103 5.79 -10.73 -12.92
CA GLY A 103 5.58 -12.02 -13.61
C GLY A 103 4.51 -12.90 -12.97
N ARG A 104 4.07 -12.60 -11.75
CA ARG A 104 3.11 -13.41 -10.98
C ARG A 104 1.72 -12.77 -10.89
N ALA A 105 1.64 -11.44 -10.90
CA ALA A 105 0.41 -10.69 -10.69
C ALA A 105 -0.01 -9.92 -11.94
N ASP A 106 -1.30 -9.71 -12.10
CA ASP A 106 -1.82 -8.88 -13.19
C ASP A 106 -1.42 -7.42 -13.00
N ARG A 107 -1.35 -6.96 -11.74
CA ARG A 107 -0.94 -5.62 -11.35
C ARG A 107 0.01 -5.66 -10.16
N VAL A 108 1.01 -4.79 -10.18
CA VAL A 108 1.94 -4.57 -9.06
C VAL A 108 1.95 -3.08 -8.71
N THR A 109 1.79 -2.77 -7.44
CA THR A 109 1.89 -1.41 -6.92
C THR A 109 2.91 -1.37 -5.79
N LEU A 110 3.85 -0.43 -5.86
CA LEU A 110 4.85 -0.19 -4.82
C LEU A 110 4.65 1.20 -4.22
N TYR A 111 4.61 1.28 -2.90
CA TYR A 111 4.63 2.53 -2.13
C TYR A 111 5.96 2.69 -1.41
N CYS A 112 6.83 3.57 -1.92
CA CYS A 112 8.05 4.01 -1.24
C CYS A 112 7.75 5.21 -0.35
N TYR A 113 8.44 5.33 0.78
CA TYR A 113 8.26 6.49 1.68
C TYR A 113 9.58 7.06 2.24
N SER A 114 10.73 6.55 1.78
CA SER A 114 12.04 7.11 2.10
C SER A 114 12.29 8.44 1.38
N ALA A 115 12.98 9.37 2.03
CA ALA A 115 13.44 10.60 1.39
C ALA A 115 14.34 10.34 0.17
N ALA A 116 15.04 9.19 0.14
CA ALA A 116 15.90 8.78 -0.97
C ALA A 116 15.16 8.01 -2.07
N ALA A 117 13.83 7.84 -2.00
CA ALA A 117 13.06 7.01 -2.92
C ALA A 117 13.21 7.42 -4.38
N ALA A 118 13.23 8.72 -4.68
CA ALA A 118 13.40 9.21 -6.05
C ALA A 118 14.80 8.89 -6.62
N ILE A 119 15.84 9.00 -5.81
CA ILE A 119 17.22 8.66 -6.19
C ILE A 119 17.36 7.16 -6.42
N TRP A 120 16.86 6.37 -5.49
CA TRP A 120 16.82 4.92 -5.61
C TRP A 120 16.08 4.49 -6.88
N TRP A 121 14.90 5.06 -7.13
CA TRP A 121 14.12 4.75 -8.32
C TRP A 121 14.85 5.09 -9.61
N ALA A 122 15.48 6.26 -9.70
CA ALA A 122 16.26 6.66 -10.87
C ALA A 122 17.34 5.63 -11.23
N GLY A 123 17.95 4.97 -10.24
CA GLY A 123 18.95 3.93 -10.43
C GLY A 123 18.42 2.63 -11.01
N ILE A 124 17.15 2.26 -10.74
CA ILE A 124 16.55 0.99 -11.17
C ILE A 124 15.50 1.13 -12.27
N ALA A 125 14.95 2.32 -12.48
CA ALA A 125 13.87 2.57 -13.43
C ALA A 125 14.16 2.06 -14.86
N PRO A 126 15.39 2.22 -15.44
CA PRO A 126 15.69 1.71 -16.77
C PRO A 126 15.51 0.18 -16.89
N LYS A 127 15.82 -0.57 -15.83
CA LYS A 127 15.69 -2.04 -15.80
C LYS A 127 14.23 -2.49 -15.75
N LEU A 128 13.35 -1.66 -15.18
CA LEU A 128 11.93 -1.92 -14.96
C LEU A 128 11.01 -1.20 -15.97
N ALA A 129 11.59 -0.48 -16.94
CA ALA A 129 10.83 0.34 -17.88
C ALA A 129 9.79 -0.47 -18.68
N ARG A 130 10.11 -1.73 -19.03
CA ARG A 130 9.25 -2.62 -19.82
C ARG A 130 8.12 -3.29 -19.03
N LEU A 131 8.12 -3.16 -17.71
CA LEU A 131 7.08 -3.75 -16.86
C LEU A 131 5.84 -2.84 -16.88
N ASN A 132 4.91 -3.13 -17.78
CA ASN A 132 3.73 -2.29 -18.01
C ASN A 132 2.68 -2.43 -16.89
N ASN A 133 2.74 -3.51 -16.10
CA ASN A 133 1.85 -3.75 -14.98
C ASN A 133 2.40 -3.26 -13.62
N LEU A 134 3.49 -2.49 -13.63
CA LEU A 134 4.11 -1.91 -12.43
C LEU A 134 3.76 -0.42 -12.30
N ALA A 135 3.19 -0.05 -11.16
CA ALA A 135 3.08 1.32 -10.67
C ALA A 135 3.99 1.54 -9.46
N VAL A 136 4.66 2.69 -9.39
CA VAL A 136 5.53 3.06 -8.27
C VAL A 136 5.16 4.45 -7.79
N TRP A 137 4.83 4.54 -6.51
CA TRP A 137 4.44 5.77 -5.85
C TRP A 137 5.41 6.10 -4.72
N GLN A 138 5.69 7.37 -4.53
CA GLN A 138 6.41 7.88 -3.36
C GLN A 138 5.44 8.63 -2.45
N VAL A 139 5.32 8.18 -1.21
CA VAL A 139 4.74 8.99 -0.14
C VAL A 139 5.87 9.87 0.41
N PRO A 140 5.75 11.22 0.38
CA PRO A 140 6.79 12.09 0.89
C PRO A 140 7.14 11.77 2.35
N ALA A 141 8.44 11.75 2.69
CA ALA A 141 8.91 11.29 4.00
C ALA A 141 8.32 12.09 5.18
N ALA A 142 8.13 13.40 5.01
CA ALA A 142 7.50 14.21 6.05
C ALA A 142 6.03 13.81 6.29
N GLN A 143 5.32 13.40 5.23
CA GLN A 143 3.93 12.98 5.31
C GLN A 143 3.79 11.56 5.89
N SER A 144 4.66 10.63 5.51
CA SER A 144 4.67 9.28 6.10
C SER A 144 5.04 9.31 7.59
N GLN A 145 5.96 10.18 7.99
CA GLN A 145 6.29 10.42 9.39
C GLN A 145 5.13 11.04 10.17
N ALA A 146 4.39 11.98 9.55
CA ALA A 146 3.19 12.55 10.16
C ALA A 146 2.08 11.48 10.32
N LEU A 147 1.91 10.57 9.34
CA LEU A 147 1.00 9.44 9.46
C LEU A 147 1.36 8.55 10.67
N ALA A 148 2.65 8.32 10.92
CA ALA A 148 3.09 7.49 12.05
C ALA A 148 2.54 7.97 13.40
N ALA A 149 2.27 9.27 13.56
CA ALA A 149 1.70 9.84 14.77
C ALA A 149 0.24 9.40 15.02
N LEU A 150 -0.46 8.85 14.02
CA LEU A 150 -1.82 8.32 14.15
C LEU A 150 -1.83 6.86 14.66
N ALA A 151 -0.67 6.24 14.83
CA ALA A 151 -0.58 4.84 15.23
C ALA A 151 -1.05 4.63 16.66
N ALA A 152 -1.99 3.69 16.85
CA ALA A 152 -2.49 3.24 18.13
C ALA A 152 -2.85 1.74 18.05
N ARG A 153 -2.94 1.06 19.19
CA ARG A 153 -3.27 -0.38 19.24
C ARG A 153 -4.64 -0.68 18.63
N THR A 154 -5.56 0.24 18.78
CA THR A 154 -6.86 0.24 18.13
C THR A 154 -7.04 1.61 17.48
N MET A 155 -7.20 1.63 16.18
CA MET A 155 -7.29 2.84 15.37
C MET A 155 -8.68 2.95 14.73
N GLN A 156 -9.17 4.19 14.65
CA GLN A 156 -10.30 4.56 13.81
C GLN A 156 -9.78 5.61 12.83
N LEU A 157 -9.58 5.22 11.59
CA LEU A 157 -8.95 6.06 10.59
C LEU A 157 -9.92 6.36 9.46
N GLN A 158 -10.00 7.63 9.10
CA GLN A 158 -10.77 8.14 7.97
C GLN A 158 -9.81 8.52 6.85
N PHE A 159 -10.05 7.97 5.66
CA PHE A 159 -9.34 8.26 4.43
C PHE A 159 -10.29 8.99 3.48
N THR A 160 -10.03 10.27 3.24
CA THR A 160 -10.84 11.09 2.32
C THR A 160 -10.01 11.43 1.11
N VAL A 161 -10.51 11.07 -0.08
CA VAL A 161 -9.89 11.41 -1.38
C VAL A 161 -10.84 12.29 -2.17
N GLN A 162 -10.35 13.44 -2.61
CA GLN A 162 -11.10 14.37 -3.46
C GLN A 162 -10.14 15.18 -4.33
N ASP A 163 -10.41 15.25 -5.62
CA ASP A 163 -9.63 16.03 -6.60
C ASP A 163 -8.13 15.68 -6.58
N GLY A 164 -7.80 14.39 -6.37
CA GLY A 164 -6.43 13.90 -6.28
C GLY A 164 -5.73 14.22 -4.96
N GLN A 165 -6.41 14.84 -4.01
CA GLN A 165 -5.91 15.12 -2.67
C GLN A 165 -6.39 14.05 -1.69
N LEU A 166 -5.54 13.69 -0.74
CA LEU A 166 -5.85 12.67 0.25
C LEU A 166 -5.60 13.20 1.66
N TRP A 167 -6.58 13.00 2.53
CA TRP A 167 -6.47 13.27 3.97
C TRP A 167 -6.67 11.98 4.74
N VAL A 168 -5.85 11.80 5.77
CA VAL A 168 -5.96 10.69 6.72
C VAL A 168 -6.11 11.25 8.12
N GLY A 169 -7.18 10.91 8.82
CA GLY A 169 -7.47 11.42 10.15
C GLY A 169 -7.91 10.35 11.15
N ASP A 170 -7.78 10.65 12.45
CA ASP A 170 -8.24 9.82 13.57
C ASP A 170 -9.40 10.46 14.35
N GLY A 171 -9.99 11.53 13.80
CA GLY A 171 -11.03 12.33 14.43
C GLY A 171 -10.51 13.52 15.24
N GLU A 172 -9.26 13.49 15.70
CA GLU A 172 -8.60 14.60 16.40
C GLU A 172 -7.54 15.26 15.53
N ARG A 173 -6.81 14.47 14.75
CA ARG A 173 -5.71 14.91 13.89
C ARG A 173 -6.01 14.55 12.44
N SER A 174 -5.48 15.34 11.53
CA SER A 174 -5.58 15.08 10.09
C SER A 174 -4.23 15.32 9.43
N VAL A 175 -3.83 14.41 8.56
CA VAL A 175 -2.60 14.46 7.78
C VAL A 175 -2.97 14.48 6.30
N GLU A 176 -2.51 15.52 5.60
CA GLU A 176 -2.61 15.60 4.17
C GLU A 176 -1.48 14.80 3.52
N VAL A 177 -1.82 13.97 2.54
CA VAL A 177 -0.86 13.08 1.86
C VAL A 177 -0.98 13.25 0.36
N HIS A 178 0.15 13.47 -0.31
CA HIS A 178 0.26 13.61 -1.76
C HIS A 178 1.22 12.57 -2.34
N PRO A 179 0.78 11.35 -2.61
CA PRO A 179 1.63 10.36 -3.25
C PRO A 179 2.08 10.83 -4.63
N LEU A 180 3.38 10.81 -4.88
CA LEU A 180 3.98 11.21 -6.15
C LEU A 180 4.20 9.99 -7.04
N ALA A 181 3.72 10.02 -8.27
CA ALA A 181 3.96 8.94 -9.23
C ALA A 181 5.40 8.97 -9.71
N LEU A 182 6.20 7.97 -9.34
CA LEU A 182 7.53 7.72 -9.91
C LEU A 182 7.42 6.91 -11.22
N LYS A 183 6.44 6.00 -11.28
CA LYS A 183 6.01 5.28 -12.47
C LYS A 183 4.50 5.08 -12.42
N ALA A 184 3.77 5.68 -13.35
CA ALA A 184 2.35 5.41 -13.51
C ALA A 184 2.13 4.09 -14.24
N ALA A 185 1.15 3.30 -13.82
CA ALA A 185 0.65 2.22 -14.64
C ALA A 185 -0.12 2.80 -15.85
N PRO A 186 -0.05 2.18 -17.04
CA PRO A 186 -0.84 2.64 -18.17
C PRO A 186 -2.34 2.52 -17.85
N PRO A 187 -3.18 3.46 -18.37
CA PRO A 187 -4.58 3.57 -18.00
C PRO A 187 -5.46 2.35 -18.32
N ASN A 188 -4.96 1.37 -19.06
CA ASN A 188 -5.69 0.18 -19.49
C ASN A 188 -5.19 -1.14 -18.84
N SER A 189 -4.42 -1.09 -17.76
CA SER A 189 -3.98 -2.30 -17.05
C SER A 189 -5.09 -2.94 -16.17
N PHE A 190 -6.33 -2.47 -16.32
CA PHE A 190 -7.50 -2.94 -15.58
C PHE A 190 -8.61 -3.38 -16.56
N ARG A 191 -8.46 -4.54 -17.17
CA ARG A 191 -9.55 -5.28 -17.78
C ARG A 191 -9.59 -6.70 -17.24
#